data_37b94b97a08963d08ebe9361511abb79
#
_entry.id   37b94b97a08963d08ebe9361511abb79
#
_cell.length_a   1.000
_cell.length_b   1.000
_cell.length_c   1.000
_cell.angle_alpha   90.00
_cell.angle_beta   90.00
_cell.angle_gamma   90.00
#
_symmetry.space_group_name_H-M   'P 1'
#
loop_
_entity.id
_entity.type
_entity.pdbx_description
1 polymer ?
#
loop_
_entity_poly.entity_id
_entity_poly.type
_entity_poly.pdbx_seq_one_letter_code
_entity_poly.pdbx_strand_id
1 'polypeptide(L)'
;MKALKQIAIAIFMMTMLVNCTNSQNEKPVVYMTTDISPEGLVKVYEALGVKPEGRVAVKISTGEPGGKNYLKPELIKDLVQKVNGTLVECNTAYAGKRNTNEAHWQTFKDHGFMEIAPCDLMDEFGEKKIPVKDTTHIKNNLVGDHID
;
A
#
# COMPACT_ATOMS: atom_id res chain seq x y z
N MET A 1 -16.44 -55.04 19.00
CA MET A 1 -15.63 -53.85 19.26
C MET A 1 -14.55 -53.58 18.21
N LYS A 2 -13.87 -54.58 17.62
CA LYS A 2 -12.85 -54.37 16.57
C LYS A 2 -13.42 -53.83 15.27
N ALA A 3 -14.57 -54.30 14.80
CA ALA A 3 -15.22 -53.85 13.57
C ALA A 3 -15.69 -52.39 13.65
N LEU A 4 -16.19 -51.93 14.81
CA LEU A 4 -16.64 -50.55 14.99
C LEU A 4 -15.47 -49.55 14.94
N LYS A 5 -14.28 -49.93 15.46
CA LYS A 5 -13.06 -49.12 15.38
C LYS A 5 -12.52 -48.99 13.94
N GLN A 6 -12.63 -50.05 13.16
CA GLN A 6 -12.20 -50.03 11.75
C GLN A 6 -13.10 -49.14 10.88
N ILE A 7 -14.43 -49.17 11.12
CA ILE A 7 -15.40 -48.33 10.44
C ILE A 7 -15.15 -46.83 10.80
N ALA A 8 -14.88 -46.52 12.07
CA ALA A 8 -14.59 -45.15 12.51
C ALA A 8 -13.28 -44.59 11.89
N ILE A 9 -12.25 -45.43 11.75
CA ILE A 9 -10.99 -45.03 11.10
C ILE A 9 -11.19 -44.82 9.59
N ALA A 10 -12.00 -45.67 8.93
CA ALA A 10 -12.29 -45.49 7.51
C ALA A 10 -13.10 -44.22 7.23
N ILE A 11 -14.05 -43.85 8.06
CA ILE A 11 -14.83 -42.62 7.96
C ILE A 11 -13.93 -41.41 8.22
N PHE A 12 -13.03 -41.47 9.21
CA PHE A 12 -12.10 -40.40 9.51
C PHE A 12 -11.06 -40.17 8.38
N MET A 13 -10.58 -41.25 7.72
CA MET A 13 -9.73 -41.12 6.53
C MET A 13 -10.50 -40.60 5.32
N MET A 14 -11.75 -40.91 5.16
CA MET A 14 -12.56 -40.42 4.04
C MET A 14 -12.91 -38.95 4.16
N THR A 15 -13.03 -38.41 5.39
CA THR A 15 -13.24 -36.97 5.62
C THR A 15 -11.97 -36.14 5.40
N MET A 16 -10.78 -36.74 5.48
CA MET A 16 -9.50 -36.04 5.19
C MET A 16 -9.22 -35.92 3.69
N LEU A 17 -9.89 -36.70 2.84
CA LEU A 17 -9.69 -36.66 1.39
C LEU A 17 -10.57 -35.62 0.66
N VAL A 18 -11.54 -35.01 1.35
CA VAL A 18 -12.45 -34.00 0.74
C VAL A 18 -11.93 -32.57 0.82
N ASN A 19 -10.79 -32.36 1.48
CA ASN A 19 -10.15 -31.01 1.54
C ASN A 19 -9.08 -30.78 0.48
N CYS A 20 -9.11 -31.47 -0.65
CA CYS A 20 -8.54 -30.92 -1.87
C CYS A 20 -9.51 -29.85 -2.38
N THR A 21 -9.45 -28.68 -1.78
CA THR A 21 -10.01 -27.47 -2.37
C THR A 21 -9.41 -27.35 -3.76
N ASN A 22 -10.26 -27.45 -4.77
CA ASN A 22 -9.95 -26.95 -6.10
C ASN A 22 -9.48 -25.51 -5.93
N SER A 23 -8.18 -25.31 -5.88
CA SER A 23 -7.57 -24.04 -6.23
C SER A 23 -7.89 -23.87 -7.71
N GLN A 24 -9.09 -23.41 -8.01
CA GLN A 24 -9.38 -22.87 -9.32
C GLN A 24 -8.33 -21.80 -9.53
N ASN A 25 -7.59 -21.90 -10.60
CA ASN A 25 -6.72 -20.85 -11.12
C ASN A 25 -7.64 -19.67 -11.51
N GLU A 26 -8.17 -18.97 -10.49
CA GLU A 26 -8.91 -17.74 -10.74
C GLU A 26 -7.92 -16.78 -11.39
N LYS A 27 -8.24 -16.40 -12.61
CA LYS A 27 -7.43 -15.41 -13.33
C LYS A 27 -7.44 -14.11 -12.53
N PRO A 28 -6.31 -13.43 -12.39
CA PRO A 28 -6.26 -12.15 -11.70
C PRO A 28 -7.22 -11.17 -12.38
N VAL A 29 -8.04 -10.49 -11.57
CA VAL A 29 -8.99 -9.49 -12.05
C VAL A 29 -8.36 -8.11 -11.92
N VAL A 30 -8.45 -7.30 -12.96
CA VAL A 30 -8.05 -5.90 -12.97
C VAL A 30 -9.30 -5.04 -13.12
N TYR A 31 -9.49 -4.12 -12.17
CA TYR A 31 -10.56 -3.12 -12.24
C TYR A 31 -10.03 -1.85 -12.88
N MET A 32 -10.79 -1.27 -13.78
CA MET A 32 -10.44 -0.04 -14.50
C MET A 32 -11.66 0.87 -14.62
N THR A 33 -11.44 2.17 -14.56
CA THR A 33 -12.45 3.18 -14.85
C THR A 33 -11.92 4.19 -15.87
N THR A 34 -12.80 4.73 -16.68
CA THR A 34 -12.54 5.89 -17.54
C THR A 34 -13.01 7.20 -16.90
N ASP A 35 -13.67 7.10 -15.75
CA ASP A 35 -14.12 8.25 -14.96
C ASP A 35 -12.98 8.73 -14.07
N ILE A 36 -12.29 9.78 -14.52
CA ILE A 36 -11.18 10.42 -13.78
C ILE A 36 -11.77 11.53 -12.91
N SER A 37 -12.55 11.12 -11.92
CA SER A 37 -13.13 11.98 -10.89
C SER A 37 -12.82 11.41 -9.49
N PRO A 38 -12.98 12.17 -8.40
CA PRO A 38 -12.88 11.63 -7.04
C PRO A 38 -13.82 10.45 -6.82
N GLU A 39 -15.05 10.53 -7.32
CA GLU A 39 -16.05 9.46 -7.22
C GLU A 39 -15.65 8.23 -8.03
N GLY A 40 -15.11 8.41 -9.23
CA GLY A 40 -14.60 7.32 -10.08
C GLY A 40 -13.45 6.58 -9.41
N LEU A 41 -12.53 7.31 -8.77
CA LEU A 41 -11.42 6.74 -8.01
C LEU A 41 -11.92 5.93 -6.80
N VAL A 42 -12.88 6.44 -6.05
CA VAL A 42 -13.47 5.72 -4.92
C VAL A 42 -14.18 4.45 -5.40
N LYS A 43 -14.94 4.49 -6.48
CA LYS A 43 -15.66 3.33 -7.03
C LYS A 43 -14.70 2.22 -7.48
N VAL A 44 -13.60 2.56 -8.18
CA VAL A 44 -12.65 1.54 -8.62
C VAL A 44 -11.89 0.93 -7.44
N TYR A 45 -11.61 1.71 -6.39
CA TYR A 45 -11.07 1.18 -5.15
C TYR A 45 -12.05 0.23 -4.44
N GLU A 46 -13.32 0.60 -4.33
CA GLU A 46 -14.35 -0.24 -3.72
C GLU A 46 -14.54 -1.57 -4.44
N ALA A 47 -14.38 -1.58 -5.77
CA ALA A 47 -14.44 -2.81 -6.57
C ALA A 47 -13.36 -3.84 -6.20
N LEU A 48 -12.24 -3.42 -5.62
CA LEU A 48 -11.21 -4.33 -5.10
C LEU A 48 -11.70 -5.17 -3.92
N GLY A 49 -12.74 -4.71 -3.19
CA GLY A 49 -13.25 -5.39 -2.00
C GLY A 49 -12.26 -5.44 -0.83
N VAL A 50 -11.18 -4.65 -0.88
CA VAL A 50 -10.15 -4.61 0.16
C VAL A 50 -10.53 -3.58 1.21
N LYS A 51 -10.48 -3.97 2.49
CA LYS A 51 -10.59 -3.05 3.62
C LYS A 51 -9.22 -2.94 4.28
N PRO A 52 -8.60 -1.76 4.27
CA PRO A 52 -7.33 -1.55 4.96
C PRO A 52 -7.56 -1.61 6.47
N GLU A 53 -6.60 -2.15 7.20
CA GLU A 53 -6.60 -2.27 8.66
C GLU A 53 -5.38 -1.55 9.24
N GLY A 54 -5.51 -1.09 10.49
CA GLY A 54 -4.43 -0.40 11.20
C GLY A 54 -4.13 0.99 10.63
N ARG A 55 -2.86 1.38 10.64
CA ARG A 55 -2.39 2.63 10.05
C ARG A 55 -2.26 2.49 8.54
N VAL A 56 -2.94 3.33 7.79
CA VAL A 56 -2.98 3.27 6.33
C VAL A 56 -2.03 4.29 5.73
N ALA A 57 -0.97 3.82 5.08
CA ALA A 57 -0.06 4.66 4.31
C ALA A 57 -0.52 4.73 2.84
N VAL A 58 -0.77 5.93 2.35
CA VAL A 58 -1.11 6.19 0.96
C VAL A 58 0.11 6.80 0.28
N LYS A 59 0.87 5.97 -0.45
CA LYS A 59 2.07 6.45 -1.16
C LYS A 59 1.67 7.30 -2.35
N ILE A 60 2.25 8.50 -2.40
CA ILE A 60 2.06 9.45 -3.49
C ILE A 60 3.40 9.85 -4.10
N SER A 61 3.36 10.63 -5.17
CA SER A 61 4.45 11.49 -5.62
C SER A 61 3.98 12.93 -5.54
N THR A 62 4.66 13.73 -4.74
CA THR A 62 4.32 15.16 -4.56
C THR A 62 4.50 15.97 -5.83
N GLY A 63 5.25 15.45 -6.82
CA GLY A 63 5.60 16.17 -8.05
C GLY A 63 6.76 17.16 -7.86
N GLU A 64 7.25 17.73 -8.95
CA GLU A 64 8.35 18.68 -8.90
C GLU A 64 7.90 20.08 -8.48
N PRO A 65 8.63 20.77 -7.57
CA PRO A 65 8.33 22.12 -7.15
C PRO A 65 8.18 23.08 -8.33
N GLY A 66 7.07 23.80 -8.37
CA GLY A 66 6.71 24.71 -9.47
C GLY A 66 6.19 24.01 -10.72
N GLY A 67 6.18 22.68 -10.75
CA GLY A 67 5.54 21.89 -11.80
C GLY A 67 4.00 21.98 -11.73
N LYS A 68 3.34 21.76 -12.87
CA LYS A 68 1.87 21.78 -12.94
C LYS A 68 1.26 20.38 -13.12
N ASN A 69 2.09 19.40 -13.49
CA ASN A 69 1.67 18.05 -13.87
C ASN A 69 1.89 17.04 -12.73
N TYR A 70 1.46 17.39 -11.52
CA TYR A 70 1.45 16.50 -10.38
C TYR A 70 0.03 15.99 -10.10
N LEU A 71 -0.09 14.90 -9.37
CA LEU A 71 -1.37 14.36 -8.92
C LEU A 71 -2.09 15.41 -8.07
N LYS A 72 -3.29 15.80 -8.50
CA LYS A 72 -4.04 16.84 -7.80
C LYS A 72 -4.63 16.30 -6.51
N PRO A 73 -4.40 16.97 -5.36
CA PRO A 73 -4.97 16.56 -4.08
C PRO A 73 -6.48 16.36 -4.11
N GLU A 74 -7.20 17.22 -4.83
CA GLU A 74 -8.65 17.16 -4.95
C GLU A 74 -9.14 15.84 -5.54
N LEU A 75 -8.36 15.24 -6.45
CA LEU A 75 -8.72 13.96 -7.06
C LEU A 75 -8.67 12.79 -6.06
N ILE A 76 -7.72 12.83 -5.13
CA ILE A 76 -7.47 11.70 -4.20
C ILE A 76 -8.07 11.91 -2.81
N LYS A 77 -8.50 13.13 -2.49
CA LYS A 77 -8.97 13.53 -1.15
C LYS A 77 -9.99 12.55 -0.59
N ASP A 78 -11.06 12.28 -1.33
CA ASP A 78 -12.18 11.47 -0.85
C ASP A 78 -11.74 10.03 -0.55
N LEU A 79 -10.88 9.46 -1.40
CA LEU A 79 -10.31 8.13 -1.17
C LEU A 79 -9.40 8.11 0.05
N VAL A 80 -8.49 9.07 0.19
CA VAL A 80 -7.56 9.14 1.32
C VAL A 80 -8.32 9.28 2.63
N GLN A 81 -9.33 10.13 2.67
CA GLN A 81 -10.18 10.32 3.85
C GLN A 81 -11.04 9.08 4.14
N LYS A 82 -11.56 8.41 3.11
CA LYS A 82 -12.34 7.17 3.24
C LYS A 82 -11.55 6.05 3.92
N VAL A 83 -10.26 5.94 3.61
CA VAL A 83 -9.40 4.91 4.21
C VAL A 83 -8.69 5.39 5.50
N ASN A 84 -8.97 6.60 5.96
CA ASN A 84 -8.28 7.26 7.07
C ASN A 84 -6.75 7.22 6.89
N GLY A 85 -6.30 7.55 5.67
CA GLY A 85 -4.91 7.40 5.24
C GLY A 85 -4.03 8.59 5.62
N THR A 86 -2.74 8.29 5.82
CA THR A 86 -1.66 9.28 5.86
C THR A 86 -0.97 9.27 4.50
N LEU A 87 -0.80 10.44 3.89
CA LEU A 87 -0.03 10.58 2.65
C LEU A 87 1.45 10.42 2.96
N VAL A 88 2.12 9.51 2.26
CA VAL A 88 3.53 9.22 2.53
C VAL A 88 4.37 9.34 1.26
N GLU A 89 5.60 9.82 1.42
CA GLU A 89 6.63 9.84 0.37
C GLU A 89 8.03 9.76 0.99
N CYS A 90 9.05 9.58 0.15
CA CYS A 90 10.44 9.64 0.52
C CYS A 90 11.15 10.76 -0.25
N ASN A 91 12.27 11.24 0.28
CA ASN A 91 13.16 12.15 -0.45
C ASN A 91 13.67 11.50 -1.73
N THR A 92 13.97 12.33 -2.75
CA THR A 92 14.56 11.81 -3.98
C THR A 92 16.05 11.58 -3.82
N ALA A 93 16.55 10.47 -4.34
CA ALA A 93 17.97 10.14 -4.32
C ALA A 93 18.80 10.92 -5.35
N TYR A 94 18.14 11.62 -6.28
CA TYR A 94 18.80 12.47 -7.27
C TYR A 94 18.75 13.94 -6.86
N ALA A 95 19.67 14.73 -7.41
CA ALA A 95 19.70 16.16 -7.16
C ALA A 95 18.43 16.87 -7.64
N GLY A 96 17.82 17.66 -6.77
CA GLY A 96 16.57 18.36 -7.04
C GLY A 96 16.03 19.00 -5.76
N LYS A 97 14.88 19.67 -5.86
CA LYS A 97 14.27 20.36 -4.73
C LYS A 97 13.48 19.45 -3.77
N ARG A 98 13.52 18.12 -4.00
CA ARG A 98 12.89 17.12 -3.12
C ARG A 98 13.91 16.16 -2.52
N ASN A 99 15.19 16.55 -2.49
CA ASN A 99 16.27 15.74 -1.92
C ASN A 99 16.69 16.20 -0.51
N THR A 100 16.01 17.18 0.05
CA THR A 100 16.14 17.61 1.45
C THR A 100 14.77 17.65 2.12
N ASN A 101 14.72 17.39 3.41
CA ASN A 101 13.50 17.41 4.19
C ASN A 101 12.75 18.73 4.04
N GLU A 102 13.42 19.85 4.23
CA GLU A 102 12.82 21.19 4.20
C GLU A 102 12.17 21.49 2.85
N ALA A 103 12.89 21.21 1.76
CA ALA A 103 12.39 21.49 0.42
C ALA A 103 11.25 20.54 0.02
N HIS A 104 11.29 19.29 0.50
CA HIS A 104 10.23 18.34 0.22
C HIS A 104 8.95 18.64 1.02
N TRP A 105 9.07 18.99 2.31
CA TRP A 105 7.93 19.49 3.09
C TRP A 105 7.32 20.75 2.49
N GLN A 106 8.14 21.65 1.97
CA GLN A 106 7.63 22.82 1.25
C GLN A 106 6.83 22.40 0.01
N THR A 107 7.26 21.35 -0.71
CA THR A 107 6.53 20.81 -1.86
C THR A 107 5.17 20.21 -1.47
N PHE A 108 5.10 19.47 -0.36
CA PHE A 108 3.82 18.99 0.18
C PHE A 108 2.83 20.13 0.41
N LYS A 109 3.33 21.22 1.00
CA LYS A 109 2.53 22.42 1.30
C LYS A 109 2.11 23.16 0.03
N ASP A 110 3.04 23.47 -0.86
CA ASP A 110 2.79 24.28 -2.07
C ASP A 110 1.83 23.59 -3.03
N HIS A 111 1.82 22.27 -3.03
CA HIS A 111 0.92 21.47 -3.86
C HIS A 111 -0.41 21.10 -3.16
N GLY A 112 -0.62 21.54 -1.91
CA GLY A 112 -1.89 21.40 -1.20
C GLY A 112 -2.15 20.03 -0.57
N PHE A 113 -1.19 19.13 -0.53
CA PHE A 113 -1.38 17.80 0.04
C PHE A 113 -1.67 17.83 1.54
N MET A 114 -1.05 18.75 2.28
CA MET A 114 -1.25 18.91 3.73
C MET A 114 -2.67 19.40 4.10
N GLU A 115 -3.44 19.89 3.13
CA GLU A 115 -4.82 20.35 3.34
C GLU A 115 -5.84 19.22 3.29
N ILE A 116 -5.49 18.07 2.73
CA ILE A 116 -6.43 16.97 2.54
C ILE A 116 -6.27 15.81 3.51
N ALA A 117 -5.06 15.60 4.06
CA ALA A 117 -4.77 14.52 5.00
C ALA A 117 -3.46 14.80 5.77
N PRO A 118 -3.19 14.07 6.87
CA PRO A 118 -1.86 14.00 7.46
C PRO A 118 -0.83 13.56 6.42
N CYS A 119 0.37 14.12 6.48
CA CYS A 119 1.48 13.78 5.62
C CYS A 119 2.67 13.28 6.43
N ASP A 120 3.49 12.42 5.83
CA ASP A 120 4.69 11.87 6.45
C ASP A 120 5.79 11.69 5.40
N LEU A 121 6.99 12.16 5.71
CA LEU A 121 8.18 11.98 4.92
C LEU A 121 8.98 10.82 5.54
N MET A 122 8.73 9.61 5.03
CA MET A 122 9.13 8.34 5.64
C MET A 122 10.62 8.18 5.92
N ASP A 123 11.47 8.91 5.22
CA ASP A 123 12.93 8.89 5.36
C ASP A 123 13.48 10.20 5.95
N GLU A 124 12.64 11.02 6.60
CA GLU A 124 13.05 12.29 7.20
C GLU A 124 14.23 12.12 8.17
N PHE A 125 14.19 11.07 8.99
CA PHE A 125 15.24 10.77 9.94
C PHE A 125 16.09 9.56 9.52
N GLY A 126 15.52 8.63 8.75
CA GLY A 126 16.24 7.45 8.21
C GLY A 126 16.83 6.53 9.29
N GLU A 127 16.20 6.44 10.45
CA GLU A 127 16.77 5.77 11.62
C GLU A 127 16.75 4.25 11.52
N LYS A 128 15.75 3.68 10.85
CA LYS A 128 15.55 2.24 10.77
C LYS A 128 16.33 1.62 9.61
N LYS A 129 17.22 0.71 9.92
CA LYS A 129 17.94 -0.10 8.93
C LYS A 129 17.25 -1.43 8.74
N ILE A 130 16.82 -1.72 7.53
CA ILE A 130 16.28 -3.03 7.16
C ILE A 130 17.35 -3.81 6.42
N PRO A 131 17.76 -4.99 6.92
CA PRO A 131 18.76 -5.81 6.24
C PRO A 131 18.18 -6.35 4.93
N VAL A 132 18.95 -6.24 3.87
CA VAL A 132 18.62 -6.80 2.57
C VAL A 132 18.96 -8.29 2.57
N LYS A 133 18.03 -9.16 2.18
CA LYS A 133 18.23 -10.63 2.17
C LYS A 133 19.30 -11.05 1.17
N ASP A 134 19.30 -10.46 -0.02
CA ASP A 134 20.32 -10.65 -1.04
C ASP A 134 21.25 -9.43 -1.05
N THR A 135 22.45 -9.63 -0.57
CA THR A 135 23.47 -8.58 -0.45
C THR A 135 24.46 -8.52 -1.63
N THR A 136 24.18 -9.23 -2.72
CA THR A 136 25.04 -9.23 -3.91
C THR A 136 25.18 -7.82 -4.48
N HIS A 137 24.10 -7.07 -4.56
CA HIS A 137 24.06 -5.71 -5.11
C HIS A 137 23.73 -4.64 -4.06
N ILE A 138 22.81 -4.92 -3.13
CA ILE A 138 22.38 -3.99 -2.09
C ILE A 138 22.71 -4.57 -0.72
N LYS A 139 23.62 -3.91 0.00
CA LYS A 139 24.13 -4.40 1.30
C LYS A 139 23.21 -4.05 2.47
N ASN A 140 22.59 -2.90 2.44
CA ASN A 140 21.63 -2.47 3.44
C ASN A 140 20.68 -1.42 2.85
N ASN A 141 19.55 -1.23 3.50
CA ASN A 141 18.56 -0.23 3.12
C ASN A 141 18.19 0.59 4.36
N LEU A 142 18.10 1.90 4.19
CA LEU A 142 17.56 2.80 5.20
C LEU A 142 16.11 3.11 4.82
N VAL A 143 15.20 2.91 5.77
CA VAL A 143 13.81 3.31 5.61
C VAL A 143 13.39 4.17 6.79
N GLY A 144 12.43 5.02 6.59
CA GLY A 144 11.82 5.78 7.66
C GLY A 144 11.15 4.88 8.69
N ASP A 145 11.16 5.27 9.94
CA ASP A 145 10.59 4.54 11.05
C ASP A 145 9.06 4.75 11.22
N HIS A 146 8.49 5.65 10.41
CA HIS A 146 7.10 6.07 10.52
C HIS A 146 6.08 5.11 9.88
N ILE A 147 6.51 4.12 9.14
CA ILE A 147 5.63 3.19 8.41
C ILE A 147 5.48 1.82 9.05
N ASP A 148 5.93 1.60 10.23
CA ASP A 148 5.84 0.29 10.92
C ASP A 148 4.41 -0.15 11.22
#